data_de0f82c01453cbb7bea14e0b4ac4377b
#
_entry.id   de0f82c01453cbb7bea14e0b4ac4377b
#
_cell.length_a   1.000
_cell.length_b   1.000
_cell.length_c   1.000
_cell.angle_alpha   90.00
_cell.angle_beta   90.00
_cell.angle_gamma   90.00
#
_symmetry.space_group_name_H-M   'P 1'
#
loop_
_entity.id
_entity.type
_entity.pdbx_description
1 polymer ?
#
loop_
_entity_poly.entity_id
_entity_poly.type
_entity_poly.pdbx_seq_one_letter_code
_entity_poly.pdbx_strand_id
1 'polypeptide(L)'
;VTYSRTRTTRDFFTDNNEQNVVDGTPTTLDPTNALSNLMHKWTNQLTLKSTITPVKALMIMPKFSWNVYRENTDYRYGPLDTTAVRTSQTYEPSIFLKWKMSRMRNMDFSFAYTTTVPDLVSTLGYRNTIDPLAISTGNPLLRNSHSHTTTYNYHRMWLRKQIVMGLSASYIKNINPVATLYRYNSSTGVYESKPMNVKGGDMWKFGFNYDQGLGVYFRLMNKFALLTSKSYGF
;
A
#
# COMPACT_ATOMS: atom_id res chain seq x y z
N VAL A 1 -14.07 -10.18 18.71
CA VAL A 1 -13.15 -11.02 17.91
C VAL A 1 -13.78 -11.29 16.58
N THR A 2 -13.06 -11.05 15.51
CA THR A 2 -13.54 -11.32 14.15
C THR A 2 -12.51 -12.20 13.43
N TYR A 3 -12.97 -13.27 12.83
CA TYR A 3 -12.19 -14.10 11.93
C TYR A 3 -12.75 -13.97 10.52
N SER A 4 -11.88 -13.80 9.52
CA SER A 4 -12.26 -13.84 8.12
C SER A 4 -11.27 -14.69 7.33
N ARG A 5 -11.79 -15.38 6.32
CA ARG A 5 -11.01 -16.13 5.35
C ARG A 5 -11.41 -15.69 3.94
N THR A 6 -10.43 -15.28 3.16
CA THR A 6 -10.66 -14.83 1.79
C THR A 6 -9.78 -15.65 0.84
N ARG A 7 -10.37 -16.10 -0.27
CA ARG A 7 -9.64 -16.70 -1.40
C ARG A 7 -9.66 -15.71 -2.57
N THR A 8 -8.49 -15.40 -3.10
CA THR A 8 -8.34 -14.63 -4.34
C THR A 8 -7.64 -15.51 -5.35
N THR A 9 -8.23 -15.65 -6.52
CA THR A 9 -7.61 -16.29 -7.69
C THR A 9 -7.36 -15.21 -8.72
N ARG A 10 -6.18 -15.18 -9.30
CA ARG A 10 -5.83 -14.30 -10.41
C ARG A 10 -5.23 -15.16 -11.50
N ASP A 11 -5.84 -15.10 -12.66
CA ASP A 11 -5.32 -15.69 -13.88
C ASP A 11 -4.79 -14.54 -14.74
N PHE A 12 -3.53 -14.59 -15.04
CA PHE A 12 -2.90 -13.66 -15.96
C PHE A 12 -2.30 -14.48 -17.09
N PHE A 13 -2.83 -14.29 -18.27
CA PHE A 13 -2.36 -14.92 -19.49
C PHE A 13 -2.04 -13.82 -20.50
N THR A 14 -0.80 -13.78 -20.97
CA THR A 14 -0.40 -12.92 -22.08
C THR A 14 0.04 -13.85 -23.20
N ASP A 15 -0.78 -13.96 -24.20
CA ASP A 15 -0.43 -14.62 -25.45
C ASP A 15 0.19 -13.56 -26.35
N ASN A 16 1.50 -13.52 -26.43
CA ASN A 16 2.20 -12.72 -27.43
C ASN A 16 2.14 -13.44 -28.76
N ASN A 17 0.98 -13.37 -29.38
CA ASN A 17 0.84 -13.61 -30.79
C ASN A 17 1.52 -12.46 -31.53
N GLU A 18 2.84 -12.42 -31.58
CA GLU A 18 3.53 -11.71 -32.64
C GLU A 18 3.20 -12.46 -33.94
N GLN A 19 2.14 -12.00 -34.59
CA GLN A 19 1.98 -12.25 -36.01
C GLN A 19 3.12 -11.51 -36.71
N ASN A 20 4.26 -12.14 -36.83
CA ASN A 20 5.23 -11.75 -37.84
C ASN A 20 4.58 -12.05 -39.21
N VAL A 21 3.86 -11.06 -39.72
CA VAL A 21 3.32 -11.06 -41.07
C VAL A 21 4.50 -10.77 -41.99
N VAL A 22 5.28 -11.76 -42.30
CA VAL A 22 6.17 -11.75 -43.47
C VAL A 22 5.36 -12.32 -44.62
N ASP A 23 5.09 -11.52 -45.64
CA ASP A 23 4.37 -11.87 -46.88
C ASP A 23 2.90 -12.35 -46.73
N GLY A 24 2.15 -11.85 -45.73
CA GLY A 24 0.72 -12.12 -45.59
C GLY A 24 0.37 -13.54 -45.13
N THR A 25 1.34 -14.37 -44.82
CA THR A 25 1.14 -15.69 -44.22
C THR A 25 1.35 -15.62 -42.71
N PRO A 26 0.39 -16.08 -41.90
CA PRO A 26 0.58 -16.15 -40.44
C PRO A 26 1.70 -17.18 -40.17
N THR A 27 2.85 -16.68 -39.72
CA THR A 27 3.90 -17.55 -39.20
C THR A 27 3.49 -18.09 -37.84
N THR A 28 3.76 -19.34 -37.61
CA THR A 28 3.44 -20.12 -36.40
C THR A 28 3.74 -19.34 -35.12
N LEU A 29 2.74 -19.34 -34.24
CA LEU A 29 2.86 -18.90 -32.83
C LEU A 29 4.17 -19.41 -32.26
N ASP A 30 5.00 -18.50 -31.75
CA ASP A 30 6.17 -18.88 -30.98
C ASP A 30 5.74 -19.14 -29.53
N PRO A 31 5.51 -20.41 -29.14
CA PRO A 31 5.07 -20.73 -27.78
C PRO A 31 6.12 -20.40 -26.71
N THR A 32 7.34 -20.03 -27.14
CA THR A 32 8.43 -19.71 -26.21
C THR A 32 8.26 -18.36 -25.54
N ASN A 33 7.39 -17.47 -26.05
CA ASN A 33 7.13 -16.14 -25.52
C ASN A 33 5.77 -16.00 -24.81
N ALA A 34 5.00 -17.06 -24.69
CA ALA A 34 3.75 -17.02 -23.93
C ALA A 34 4.03 -16.97 -22.41
N LEU A 35 3.42 -16.00 -21.74
CA LEU A 35 3.44 -15.89 -20.29
C LEU A 35 2.11 -16.37 -19.71
N SER A 36 2.16 -17.37 -18.85
CA SER A 36 1.02 -17.80 -18.05
C SER A 36 1.35 -17.71 -16.57
N ASN A 37 0.50 -17.05 -15.80
CA ASN A 37 0.64 -16.95 -14.36
C ASN A 37 -0.70 -17.19 -13.68
N LEU A 38 -0.85 -18.35 -13.07
CA LEU A 38 -2.01 -18.69 -12.25
C LEU A 38 -1.64 -18.54 -10.78
N MET A 39 -2.26 -17.58 -10.10
CA MET A 39 -2.00 -17.33 -8.70
C MET A 39 -3.23 -17.61 -7.83
N HIS A 40 -3.05 -18.43 -6.83
CA HIS A 40 -4.03 -18.65 -5.77
C HIS A 40 -3.51 -18.05 -4.45
N LYS A 41 -4.28 -17.13 -3.88
CA LYS A 41 -3.97 -16.50 -2.59
C LYS A 41 -5.06 -16.79 -1.58
N TRP A 42 -4.69 -17.39 -0.47
CA TRP A 42 -5.53 -17.56 0.71
C TRP A 42 -5.09 -16.58 1.79
N THR A 43 -6.03 -15.85 2.30
CA THR A 43 -5.81 -14.92 3.43
C THR A 43 -6.70 -15.34 4.58
N ASN A 44 -6.09 -15.67 5.71
CA ASN A 44 -6.77 -15.86 6.99
C ASN A 44 -6.41 -14.68 7.87
N GLN A 45 -7.41 -13.97 8.37
CA GLN A 45 -7.24 -12.80 9.23
C GLN A 45 -7.96 -13.04 10.56
N LEU A 46 -7.23 -12.91 11.65
CA LEU A 46 -7.79 -12.84 12.99
C LEU A 46 -7.63 -11.40 13.50
N THR A 47 -8.75 -10.78 13.84
CA THR A 47 -8.76 -9.41 14.38
C THR A 47 -9.35 -9.41 15.79
N LEU A 48 -8.57 -8.93 16.73
CA LEU A 48 -8.97 -8.63 18.10
C LEU A 48 -9.19 -7.12 18.21
N LYS A 49 -10.37 -6.71 18.59
CA LYS A 49 -10.73 -5.31 18.84
C LYS A 49 -11.42 -5.20 20.17
N SER A 50 -11.03 -4.22 20.97
CA SER A 50 -11.68 -3.87 22.23
C SER A 50 -12.05 -2.39 22.23
N THR A 51 -13.04 -2.04 23.04
CA THR A 51 -13.40 -0.66 23.34
C THR A 51 -13.40 -0.50 24.85
N ILE A 52 -12.55 0.36 25.33
CA ILE A 52 -12.35 0.64 26.76
C ILE A 52 -12.73 2.09 27.00
N THR A 53 -13.62 2.33 27.94
CA THR A 53 -14.04 3.69 28.35
C THR A 53 -13.75 3.89 29.82
N PRO A 54 -12.47 4.21 30.17
CA PRO A 54 -12.08 4.38 31.59
C PRO A 54 -12.88 5.48 32.28
N VAL A 55 -13.20 6.52 31.53
CA VAL A 55 -14.07 7.62 31.92
C VAL A 55 -14.99 7.99 30.76
N LYS A 56 -16.17 8.56 31.03
CA LYS A 56 -17.18 8.93 30.00
C LYS A 56 -16.62 9.81 28.87
N ALA A 57 -15.54 10.55 29.16
CA ALA A 57 -14.91 11.45 28.20
C ALA A 57 -13.85 10.78 27.31
N LEU A 58 -13.30 9.63 27.71
CA LEU A 58 -12.17 8.97 27.02
C LEU A 58 -12.57 7.57 26.54
N MET A 59 -12.40 7.35 25.24
CA MET A 59 -12.58 6.05 24.61
C MET A 59 -11.24 5.60 23.99
N ILE A 60 -10.84 4.39 24.32
CA ILE A 60 -9.62 3.74 23.85
C ILE A 60 -10.02 2.50 23.06
N MET A 61 -9.60 2.38 21.82
CA MET A 61 -9.90 1.23 20.97
C MET A 61 -8.60 0.60 20.46
N PRO A 62 -7.99 -0.30 21.23
CA PRO A 62 -6.90 -1.12 20.72
C PRO A 62 -7.44 -2.14 19.72
N LYS A 63 -6.69 -2.35 18.64
CA LYS A 63 -6.95 -3.36 17.64
C LYS A 63 -5.64 -4.06 17.31
N PHE A 64 -5.69 -5.38 17.21
CA PHE A 64 -4.60 -6.20 16.75
C PHE A 64 -5.11 -7.12 15.63
N SER A 65 -4.46 -7.10 14.48
CA SER A 65 -4.78 -8.00 13.38
C SER A 65 -3.59 -8.90 13.10
N TRP A 66 -3.86 -10.19 13.04
CA TRP A 66 -2.92 -11.21 12.61
C TRP A 66 -3.41 -11.77 11.28
N ASN A 67 -2.56 -11.66 10.26
CA ASN A 67 -2.86 -12.14 8.93
C ASN A 67 -1.88 -13.25 8.56
N VAL A 68 -2.42 -14.34 8.03
CA VAL A 68 -1.66 -15.45 7.46
C VAL A 68 -2.02 -15.55 5.99
N TYR A 69 -1.03 -15.38 5.15
CA TYR A 69 -1.16 -15.49 3.69
C TYR A 69 -0.53 -16.80 3.24
N ARG A 70 -1.26 -17.54 2.44
CA ARG A 70 -0.71 -18.66 1.68
C ARG A 70 -0.92 -18.37 0.21
N GLU A 71 0.17 -18.21 -0.50
CA GLU A 71 0.20 -17.90 -1.92
C GLU A 71 0.80 -19.08 -2.66
N ASN A 72 0.15 -19.48 -3.74
CA ASN A 72 0.64 -20.46 -4.68
C ASN A 72 0.59 -19.83 -6.07
N THR A 73 1.66 -19.91 -6.82
CA THR A 73 1.71 -19.42 -8.19
C THR A 73 2.34 -20.48 -9.09
N ASP A 74 1.67 -20.75 -10.20
CA ASP A 74 2.20 -21.53 -11.31
C ASP A 74 2.59 -20.52 -12.39
N TYR A 75 3.90 -20.32 -12.54
CA TYR A 75 4.49 -19.34 -13.43
C TYR A 75 5.20 -20.04 -14.59
N ARG A 76 4.75 -19.80 -15.81
CA ARG A 76 5.32 -20.33 -17.02
C ARG A 76 5.71 -19.20 -17.96
N TYR A 77 6.94 -19.20 -18.38
CA TYR A 77 7.46 -18.26 -19.35
C TYR A 77 8.64 -18.87 -20.12
N GLY A 78 8.46 -19.12 -21.41
CA GLY A 78 9.48 -19.79 -22.22
C GLY A 78 9.89 -21.15 -21.63
N PRO A 79 11.19 -21.36 -21.42
CA PRO A 79 11.69 -22.60 -20.79
C PRO A 79 11.50 -22.62 -19.28
N LEU A 80 11.06 -21.52 -18.66
CA LEU A 80 10.84 -21.44 -17.23
C LEU A 80 9.42 -21.89 -16.89
N ASP A 81 9.31 -23.07 -16.29
CA ASP A 81 8.08 -23.60 -15.67
C ASP A 81 8.37 -23.80 -14.19
N THR A 82 7.75 -22.99 -13.36
CA THR A 82 7.99 -23.03 -11.92
C THR A 82 6.72 -22.84 -11.12
N THR A 83 6.59 -23.68 -10.11
CA THR A 83 5.54 -23.54 -9.09
C THR A 83 6.19 -23.05 -7.80
N ALA A 84 5.68 -21.96 -7.26
CA ALA A 84 6.16 -21.42 -6.00
C ALA A 84 5.04 -21.35 -4.98
N VAL A 85 5.34 -21.76 -3.75
CA VAL A 85 4.44 -21.67 -2.60
C VAL A 85 5.12 -20.83 -1.51
N ARG A 86 4.41 -19.83 -1.02
CA ARG A 86 4.88 -19.01 0.08
C ARG A 86 3.81 -18.90 1.16
N THR A 87 4.22 -19.08 2.40
CA THR A 87 3.41 -18.73 3.56
C THR A 87 4.06 -17.56 4.27
N SER A 88 3.31 -16.51 4.51
CA SER A 88 3.78 -15.31 5.20
C SER A 88 2.78 -14.88 6.27
N GLN A 89 3.29 -14.25 7.32
CA GLN A 89 2.50 -13.77 8.44
C GLN A 89 2.79 -12.29 8.66
N THR A 90 1.74 -11.54 9.00
CA THR A 90 1.87 -10.13 9.36
C THR A 90 1.10 -9.83 10.63
N TYR A 91 1.65 -8.91 11.43
CA TYR A 91 1.07 -8.44 12.68
C TYR A 91 0.86 -6.94 12.57
N GLU A 92 -0.38 -6.49 12.77
CA GLU A 92 -0.78 -5.12 12.54
C GLU A 92 -1.50 -4.55 13.78
N PRO A 93 -0.72 -4.11 14.78
CA PRO A 93 -1.27 -3.41 15.92
C PRO A 93 -1.72 -2.01 15.55
N SER A 94 -2.82 -1.57 16.12
CA SER A 94 -3.30 -0.19 16.02
C SER A 94 -4.04 0.22 17.29
N ILE A 95 -4.05 1.51 17.56
CA ILE A 95 -4.78 2.09 18.67
C ILE A 95 -5.47 3.36 18.19
N PHE A 96 -6.72 3.54 18.61
CA PHE A 96 -7.46 4.78 18.43
C PHE A 96 -7.92 5.29 19.78
N LEU A 97 -7.64 6.56 20.05
CA LEU A 97 -8.04 7.27 21.24
C LEU A 97 -8.98 8.40 20.86
N LYS A 98 -10.10 8.50 21.51
CA LYS A 98 -11.03 9.62 21.36
C LYS A 98 -11.29 10.25 22.71
N TRP A 99 -10.96 11.51 22.83
CA TRP A 99 -11.16 12.28 24.05
C TRP A 99 -12.16 13.42 23.82
N LYS A 100 -13.32 13.29 24.42
CA LYS A 100 -14.36 14.32 24.44
C LYS A 100 -14.17 15.22 25.65
N MET A 101 -13.31 16.25 25.56
CA MET A 101 -13.04 17.18 26.65
C MET A 101 -14.27 17.98 27.06
N SER A 102 -15.16 18.28 26.10
CA SER A 102 -16.45 18.90 26.33
C SER A 102 -17.39 18.62 25.14
N ARG A 103 -18.63 19.12 25.18
CA ARG A 103 -19.56 19.05 24.03
C ARG A 103 -19.01 19.77 22.80
N MET A 104 -18.11 20.75 22.99
CA MET A 104 -17.56 21.60 21.93
C MET A 104 -16.08 21.36 21.65
N ARG A 105 -15.43 20.40 22.32
CA ARG A 105 -14.00 20.09 22.16
C ARG A 105 -13.79 18.60 22.16
N ASN A 106 -13.19 18.11 21.11
CA ASN A 106 -12.75 16.72 21.01
C ASN A 106 -11.35 16.64 20.41
N MET A 107 -10.70 15.57 20.74
CA MET A 107 -9.38 15.21 20.26
C MET A 107 -9.40 13.73 19.91
N ASP A 108 -8.87 13.41 18.75
CA ASP A 108 -8.69 12.05 18.30
C ASP A 108 -7.21 11.81 18.03
N PHE A 109 -6.71 10.67 18.47
CA PHE A 109 -5.36 10.20 18.20
C PHE A 109 -5.45 8.79 17.65
N SER A 110 -4.70 8.49 16.59
CA SER A 110 -4.58 7.14 16.08
C SER A 110 -3.14 6.79 15.75
N PHE A 111 -2.79 5.55 16.03
CA PHE A 111 -1.54 4.92 15.61
C PHE A 111 -1.87 3.60 14.94
N ALA A 112 -1.27 3.34 13.80
CA ALA A 112 -1.40 2.08 13.08
C ALA A 112 -0.05 1.64 12.52
N TYR A 113 0.25 0.36 12.67
CA TYR A 113 1.35 -0.32 12.02
C TYR A 113 0.80 -1.28 10.98
N THR A 114 1.28 -1.19 9.76
CA THR A 114 0.86 -2.05 8.64
C THR A 114 2.07 -2.70 7.99
N THR A 115 1.89 -3.91 7.50
CA THR A 115 2.92 -4.67 6.81
C THR A 115 2.42 -5.04 5.42
N THR A 116 3.18 -4.69 4.40
CA THR A 116 2.92 -5.10 3.01
C THR A 116 3.90 -6.18 2.61
N VAL A 117 3.38 -7.34 2.24
CA VAL A 117 4.15 -8.46 1.71
C VAL A 117 4.34 -8.23 0.21
N PRO A 118 5.57 -8.31 -0.34
CA PRO A 118 5.80 -8.22 -1.77
C PRO A 118 5.01 -9.30 -2.52
N ASP A 119 4.61 -9.02 -3.74
CA ASP A 119 3.98 -10.00 -4.60
C ASP A 119 4.89 -11.21 -4.82
N LEU A 120 4.30 -12.43 -4.84
CA LEU A 120 5.08 -13.67 -4.91
C LEU A 120 5.89 -13.73 -6.20
N VAL A 121 5.28 -13.35 -7.34
CA VAL A 121 5.97 -13.35 -8.64
C VAL A 121 7.19 -12.44 -8.63
N SER A 122 7.07 -11.26 -8.02
CA SER A 122 8.20 -10.32 -7.88
C SER A 122 9.38 -10.88 -7.07
N THR A 123 9.15 -11.93 -6.27
CA THR A 123 10.20 -12.63 -5.50
C THR A 123 10.79 -13.85 -6.22
N LEU A 124 10.27 -14.21 -7.37
CA LEU A 124 10.85 -15.29 -8.17
C LEU A 124 12.11 -14.78 -8.89
N GLY A 125 13.08 -15.68 -9.09
CA GLY A 125 14.31 -15.37 -9.84
C GLY A 125 14.10 -15.44 -11.37
N TYR A 126 13.03 -14.83 -11.88
CA TYR A 126 12.74 -14.85 -13.31
C TYR A 126 13.38 -13.68 -14.05
N ARG A 127 13.51 -13.84 -15.37
CA ARG A 127 13.84 -12.78 -16.32
C ARG A 127 12.81 -12.79 -17.43
N ASN A 128 12.01 -11.75 -17.51
CA ASN A 128 11.02 -11.59 -18.57
C ASN A 128 11.62 -10.76 -19.70
N THR A 129 11.64 -11.32 -20.89
CA THR A 129 12.17 -10.74 -22.12
C THR A 129 11.14 -10.70 -23.25
N ILE A 130 9.84 -10.68 -22.91
CA ILE A 130 8.74 -10.56 -23.89
C ILE A 130 8.95 -9.32 -24.75
N ASP A 131 9.25 -8.19 -24.13
CA ASP A 131 9.77 -7.02 -24.80
C ASP A 131 11.31 -7.05 -24.73
N PRO A 132 12.01 -7.29 -25.85
CA PRO A 132 13.47 -7.35 -25.86
C PRO A 132 14.13 -6.02 -25.47
N LEU A 133 13.40 -4.89 -25.55
CA LEU A 133 13.89 -3.58 -25.15
C LEU A 133 13.52 -3.23 -23.70
N ALA A 134 12.61 -3.97 -23.06
CA ALA A 134 12.14 -3.73 -21.70
C ALA A 134 12.15 -5.01 -20.86
N ILE A 135 13.32 -5.38 -20.36
CA ILE A 135 13.53 -6.61 -19.57
C ILE A 135 13.12 -6.37 -18.13
N SER A 136 12.26 -7.23 -17.58
CA SER A 136 11.93 -7.24 -16.15
C SER A 136 12.49 -8.47 -15.45
N THR A 137 13.03 -8.29 -14.25
CA THR A 137 13.59 -9.37 -13.44
C THR A 137 12.97 -9.37 -12.05
N GLY A 138 12.70 -10.56 -11.52
CA GLY A 138 12.29 -10.68 -10.13
C GLY A 138 13.47 -10.56 -9.16
N ASN A 139 13.17 -10.43 -7.87
CA ASN A 139 14.19 -10.31 -6.83
C ASN A 139 13.85 -11.18 -5.61
N PRO A 140 14.48 -12.35 -5.47
CA PRO A 140 14.27 -13.24 -4.32
C PRO A 140 14.65 -12.64 -2.96
N LEU A 141 15.43 -11.54 -2.95
CA LEU A 141 15.86 -10.88 -1.73
C LEU A 141 14.88 -9.81 -1.23
N LEU A 142 13.71 -9.68 -1.86
CA LEU A 142 12.69 -8.74 -1.41
C LEU A 142 12.21 -9.07 0.00
N ARG A 143 12.15 -8.02 0.82
CA ARG A 143 11.66 -8.07 2.20
C ARG A 143 10.32 -7.35 2.30
N ASN A 144 9.57 -7.68 3.35
CA ASN A 144 8.35 -6.97 3.67
C ASN A 144 8.63 -5.49 3.89
N SER A 145 7.72 -4.65 3.41
CA SER A 145 7.68 -3.23 3.73
C SER A 145 6.74 -2.98 4.89
N HIS A 146 7.05 -1.98 5.70
CA HIS A 146 6.27 -1.62 6.87
C HIS A 146 5.94 -0.13 6.82
N SER A 147 4.79 0.23 7.36
CA SER A 147 4.39 1.63 7.50
C SER A 147 3.86 1.90 8.90
N HIS A 148 4.35 2.96 9.51
CA HIS A 148 3.80 3.53 10.74
C HIS A 148 3.00 4.77 10.37
N THR A 149 1.76 4.83 10.76
CA THR A 149 0.91 6.01 10.58
C THR A 149 0.44 6.50 11.93
N THR A 150 0.76 7.74 12.26
CA THR A 150 0.27 8.42 13.46
C THR A 150 -0.55 9.61 13.03
N THR A 151 -1.76 9.75 13.56
CA THR A 151 -2.64 10.87 13.22
C THR A 151 -3.19 11.49 14.49
N TYR A 152 -3.20 12.79 14.52
CA TYR A 152 -3.76 13.61 15.58
C TYR A 152 -4.76 14.59 14.99
N ASN A 153 -5.95 14.69 15.57
CA ASN A 153 -6.97 15.65 15.19
C ASN A 153 -7.48 16.34 16.46
N TYR A 154 -7.61 17.63 16.38
CA TYR A 154 -8.25 18.44 17.40
C TYR A 154 -9.34 19.29 16.78
N HIS A 155 -10.50 19.30 17.41
CA HIS A 155 -11.65 20.06 16.95
C HIS A 155 -12.23 20.87 18.10
N ARG A 156 -12.52 22.14 17.86
CA ARG A 156 -13.14 23.03 18.81
C ARG A 156 -14.19 23.90 18.15
N MET A 157 -15.33 24.07 18.83
CA MET A 157 -16.44 24.94 18.42
C MET A 157 -16.76 25.96 19.50
N TRP A 158 -17.01 27.17 19.08
CA TRP A 158 -17.52 28.28 19.94
C TRP A 158 -18.87 28.71 19.38
N LEU A 159 -19.97 28.18 19.95
CA LEU A 159 -21.32 28.42 19.45
C LEU A 159 -21.70 29.89 19.41
N ARG A 160 -21.45 30.62 20.51
CA ARG A 160 -21.80 32.05 20.58
C ARG A 160 -21.08 32.90 19.53
N LYS A 161 -19.88 32.52 19.15
CA LYS A 161 -19.05 33.23 18.16
C LYS A 161 -19.21 32.63 16.75
N GLN A 162 -19.97 31.55 16.61
CA GLN A 162 -20.12 30.79 15.35
C GLN A 162 -18.76 30.40 14.76
N ILE A 163 -17.80 30.05 15.62
CA ILE A 163 -16.46 29.67 15.20
C ILE A 163 -16.29 28.16 15.32
N VAL A 164 -15.75 27.53 14.27
CA VAL A 164 -15.27 26.14 14.25
C VAL A 164 -13.81 26.14 13.86
N MET A 165 -12.97 25.51 14.67
CA MET A 165 -11.54 25.35 14.42
C MET A 165 -11.16 23.87 14.46
N GLY A 166 -10.38 23.44 13.50
CA GLY A 166 -9.78 22.11 13.45
C GLY A 166 -8.28 22.19 13.20
N LEU A 167 -7.55 21.34 13.88
CA LEU A 167 -6.12 21.09 13.69
C LEU A 167 -5.95 19.61 13.38
N SER A 168 -5.13 19.28 12.40
CA SER A 168 -4.75 17.92 12.10
C SER A 168 -3.25 17.83 11.90
N ALA A 169 -2.64 16.75 12.39
CA ALA A 169 -1.26 16.41 12.13
C ALA A 169 -1.20 14.91 11.84
N SER A 170 -0.48 14.53 10.78
CA SER A 170 -0.27 13.13 10.44
C SER A 170 1.21 12.91 10.12
N TYR A 171 1.77 11.85 10.69
CA TYR A 171 3.12 11.39 10.42
C TYR A 171 3.05 9.97 9.86
N ILE A 172 3.67 9.76 8.72
CA ILE A 172 3.78 8.46 8.07
C ILE A 172 5.26 8.15 7.88
N LYS A 173 5.69 7.01 8.39
CA LYS A 173 7.04 6.50 8.19
C LYS A 173 6.99 5.17 7.45
N ASN A 174 7.64 5.11 6.30
CA ASN A 174 7.80 3.89 5.53
C ASN A 174 9.17 3.27 5.79
N ILE A 175 9.21 1.96 5.96
CA ILE A 175 10.41 1.18 6.23
C ILE A 175 10.51 0.10 5.17
N ASN A 176 11.65 0.02 4.49
CA ASN A 176 11.91 -0.93 3.41
C ASN A 176 10.83 -0.94 2.30
N PRO A 177 10.33 0.20 1.81
CA PRO A 177 9.37 0.19 0.71
C PRO A 177 10.01 -0.48 -0.51
N VAL A 178 9.18 -1.15 -1.31
CA VAL A 178 9.62 -1.72 -2.58
C VAL A 178 9.49 -0.65 -3.66
N ALA A 179 10.56 -0.41 -4.38
CA ALA A 179 10.59 0.46 -5.56
C ALA A 179 11.22 -0.30 -6.73
N THR A 180 10.88 0.10 -7.95
CA THR A 180 11.45 -0.50 -9.15
C THR A 180 12.69 0.28 -9.57
N LEU A 181 13.84 -0.40 -9.58
CA LEU A 181 15.06 0.13 -10.17
C LEU A 181 14.98 -0.03 -11.68
N TYR A 182 15.20 1.05 -12.39
CA TYR A 182 15.32 1.05 -13.85
C TYR A 182 16.78 1.33 -14.23
N ARG A 183 17.31 0.48 -15.09
CA ARG A 183 18.67 0.61 -15.64
C ARG A 183 18.59 0.63 -17.16
N TYR A 184 19.13 1.67 -17.76
CA TYR A 184 19.26 1.76 -19.22
C TYR A 184 20.66 1.36 -19.65
N ASN A 185 20.76 0.46 -20.63
CA ASN A 185 22.02 0.08 -21.26
C ASN A 185 22.11 0.79 -22.60
N SER A 186 22.96 1.82 -22.67
CA SER A 186 23.13 2.64 -23.88
C SER A 186 23.74 1.89 -25.07
N SER A 187 24.47 0.80 -24.81
CA SER A 187 25.08 -0.02 -25.88
C SER A 187 24.08 -0.92 -26.60
N THR A 188 23.04 -1.35 -25.90
CA THR A 188 22.02 -2.27 -26.43
C THR A 188 20.65 -1.62 -26.60
N GLY A 189 20.42 -0.40 -26.08
CA GLY A 189 19.14 0.26 -26.06
C GLY A 189 18.10 -0.35 -25.09
N VAL A 190 18.52 -1.29 -24.24
CA VAL A 190 17.65 -2.08 -23.37
C VAL A 190 17.44 -1.41 -22.04
N TYR A 191 16.18 -1.35 -21.58
CA TYR A 191 15.80 -1.01 -20.21
C TYR A 191 15.65 -2.28 -19.38
N GLU A 192 16.35 -2.34 -18.27
CA GLU A 192 16.18 -3.39 -17.27
C GLU A 192 15.44 -2.84 -16.05
N SER A 193 14.42 -3.54 -15.58
CA SER A 193 13.67 -3.21 -14.38
C SER A 193 13.77 -4.33 -13.35
N LYS A 194 13.96 -3.95 -12.08
CA LYS A 194 14.07 -4.88 -10.97
C LYS A 194 13.45 -4.30 -9.70
N PRO A 195 12.52 -4.99 -9.03
CA PRO A 195 12.00 -4.55 -7.74
C PRO A 195 13.08 -4.71 -6.66
N MET A 196 13.28 -3.66 -5.85
CA MET A 196 14.22 -3.66 -4.74
C MET A 196 13.64 -2.94 -3.53
N ASN A 197 14.05 -3.34 -2.32
CA ASN A 197 13.75 -2.55 -1.14
C ASN A 197 14.69 -1.36 -1.10
N VAL A 198 14.13 -0.18 -0.92
CA VAL A 198 14.87 1.07 -0.75
C VAL A 198 14.82 1.54 0.70
N LYS A 199 15.71 2.48 1.05
CA LYS A 199 15.62 3.13 2.34
C LYS A 199 14.29 3.84 2.45
N GLY A 200 13.56 3.60 3.53
CA GLY A 200 12.27 4.21 3.76
C GLY A 200 12.36 5.71 3.96
N GLY A 201 11.24 6.38 3.72
CA GLY A 201 11.07 7.80 3.91
C GLY A 201 9.99 8.11 4.93
N ASP A 202 9.84 9.39 5.20
CA ASP A 202 8.83 9.91 6.10
C ASP A 202 8.06 11.07 5.47
N MET A 203 6.82 11.24 5.93
CA MET A 203 5.90 12.26 5.44
C MET A 203 5.15 12.87 6.62
N TRP A 204 5.14 14.20 6.67
CA TRP A 204 4.35 14.98 7.58
C TRP A 204 3.25 15.70 6.83
N LYS A 205 2.06 15.66 7.37
CA LYS A 205 0.90 16.42 6.88
C LYS A 205 0.35 17.23 8.04
N PHE A 206 0.20 18.52 7.85
CA PHE A 206 -0.43 19.42 8.80
C PHE A 206 -1.63 20.06 8.13
N GLY A 207 -2.73 20.17 8.87
CA GLY A 207 -3.93 20.82 8.41
C GLY A 207 -4.49 21.75 9.50
N PHE A 208 -4.93 22.92 9.09
CA PHE A 208 -5.66 23.85 9.90
C PHE A 208 -6.91 24.30 9.16
N ASN A 209 -8.03 24.27 9.81
CA ASN A 209 -9.26 24.84 9.29
C ASN A 209 -9.86 25.81 10.32
N TYR A 210 -10.31 26.93 9.82
CA TYR A 210 -11.00 27.94 10.60
C TYR A 210 -12.24 28.36 9.82
N ASP A 211 -13.37 28.34 10.49
CA ASP A 211 -14.66 28.64 9.93
C ASP A 211 -15.40 29.56 10.93
N GLN A 212 -15.83 30.73 10.46
CA GLN A 212 -16.55 31.71 11.28
C GLN A 212 -17.75 32.28 10.53
N GLY A 213 -18.91 32.20 11.16
CA GLY A 213 -20.07 32.98 10.75
C GLY A 213 -19.93 34.44 11.11
N LEU A 214 -20.09 35.32 10.14
CA LEU A 214 -20.05 36.78 10.29
C LEU A 214 -21.47 37.35 10.08
N GLY A 215 -22.32 37.20 11.08
CA GLY A 215 -23.73 37.54 10.98
C GLY A 215 -24.55 36.52 10.21
N VAL A 216 -25.63 36.95 9.59
CA VAL A 216 -26.61 36.05 8.91
C VAL A 216 -26.20 35.72 7.48
N TYR A 217 -25.44 36.61 6.82
CA TYR A 217 -25.19 36.53 5.38
C TYR A 217 -23.75 36.13 5.00
N PHE A 218 -22.79 36.22 5.93
CA PHE A 218 -21.39 36.02 5.61
C PHE A 218 -20.79 34.88 6.43
N ARG A 219 -19.90 34.11 5.78
CA ARG A 219 -19.12 33.05 6.40
C ARG A 219 -17.70 33.10 5.90
N LEU A 220 -16.75 33.19 6.82
CA LEU A 220 -15.33 33.14 6.52
C LEU A 220 -14.82 31.72 6.71
N MET A 221 -14.29 31.12 5.66
CA MET A 221 -13.70 29.78 5.70
C MET A 221 -12.26 29.85 5.24
N ASN A 222 -11.34 29.41 6.10
CA ASN A 222 -9.93 29.29 5.79
C ASN A 222 -9.50 27.84 5.97
N LYS A 223 -8.78 27.31 4.99
CA LYS A 223 -8.14 25.99 5.07
C LYS A 223 -6.68 26.15 4.68
N PHE A 224 -5.81 25.66 5.55
CA PHE A 224 -4.38 25.59 5.32
C PHE A 224 -3.95 24.16 5.41
N ALA A 225 -3.11 23.70 4.45
CA ALA A 225 -2.51 22.39 4.46
C ALA A 225 -1.04 22.50 4.09
N LEU A 226 -0.20 21.85 4.87
CA LEU A 226 1.24 21.72 4.63
C LEU A 226 1.57 20.23 4.52
N LEU A 227 2.25 19.87 3.45
CA LEU A 227 2.80 18.55 3.22
C LEU A 227 4.31 18.66 3.09
N THR A 228 5.03 17.90 3.87
CA THR A 228 6.48 17.69 3.66
C THR A 228 6.78 16.20 3.63
N SER A 229 7.59 15.78 2.67
CA SER A 229 7.97 14.39 2.53
C SER A 229 9.45 14.27 2.22
N LYS A 230 10.05 13.22 2.77
CA LYS A 230 11.40 12.79 2.47
C LYS A 230 11.33 11.36 1.97
N SER A 231 11.72 11.15 0.73
CA SER A 231 11.81 9.83 0.12
C SER A 231 13.24 9.57 -0.33
N TYR A 232 13.61 8.31 -0.34
CA TYR A 232 14.90 7.87 -0.84
C TYR A 232 14.64 7.01 -2.07
N GLY A 233 15.34 7.31 -3.15
CA GLY A 233 15.39 6.50 -4.37
C GLY A 233 16.76 5.82 -4.49
N PHE A 234 17.00 5.29 -5.66
CA PHE A 234 18.29 4.73 -6.07
C PHE A 234 19.23 5.83 -6.54
#